data_df35fb6c94b83203a94329e565431f5b
#
_entry.id   df35fb6c94b83203a94329e565431f5b
#
_cell.length_a   1.000
_cell.length_b   1.000
_cell.length_c   1.000
_cell.angle_alpha   90.00
_cell.angle_beta   90.00
_cell.angle_gamma   90.00
#
_symmetry.space_group_name_H-M   'P 1'
#
loop_
_entity.id
_entity.type
_entity.pdbx_description
1 polymer ?
#
loop_
_entity_poly.entity_id
_entity_poly.type
_entity_poly.pdbx_seq_one_letter_code
_entity_poly.pdbx_strand_id
1 'polypeptide(L)'
;MAEELKTISLKSNAQLKTRNNPKSIFYIGVKRFFDVVLSLCGLVLLSPVLLIAALLIFIEDGRPIIYVQTRVGKDKRRFQMYKFRSMKRNADQLHEQMKLAAGEKEVSFKLSDKEDPRILKTGYYLRKFSIDELPQLINILKGDMSLVGPRPLPDYEVKETEETYGNKYDERY
;
A
#
# COMPACT_ATOMS: atom_id res chain seq x y z
N MET A 1 18.79 1.94 -37.76
CA MET A 1 18.52 0.73 -36.96
C MET A 1 19.73 0.30 -36.09
N ALA A 2 20.94 0.10 -36.60
CA ALA A 2 22.10 -0.28 -35.78
C ALA A 2 22.58 0.84 -34.82
N GLU A 3 22.54 2.11 -35.21
CA GLU A 3 22.88 3.25 -34.35
C GLU A 3 21.83 3.51 -33.26
N GLU A 4 20.57 3.29 -33.55
CA GLU A 4 19.50 3.43 -32.53
C GLU A 4 19.63 2.37 -31.45
N LEU A 5 19.91 1.12 -31.80
CA LEU A 5 20.17 0.03 -30.85
C LEU A 5 21.39 0.32 -29.98
N LYS A 6 22.43 0.94 -30.54
CA LYS A 6 23.64 1.34 -29.81
C LYS A 6 23.35 2.48 -28.83
N THR A 7 22.50 3.43 -29.21
CA THR A 7 22.08 4.56 -28.36
C THR A 7 21.20 4.09 -27.22
N ILE A 8 20.31 3.14 -27.46
CA ILE A 8 19.45 2.51 -26.42
C ILE A 8 20.33 1.71 -25.43
N SER A 9 21.29 0.94 -25.93
CA SER A 9 22.24 0.18 -25.11
C SER A 9 23.12 1.08 -24.24
N LEU A 10 23.60 2.20 -24.77
CA LEU A 10 24.41 3.18 -24.02
C LEU A 10 23.58 3.91 -22.94
N LYS A 11 22.33 4.25 -23.22
CA LYS A 11 21.42 4.83 -22.22
C LYS A 11 21.07 3.84 -21.11
N SER A 12 20.83 2.57 -21.45
CA SER A 12 20.61 1.50 -20.49
C SER A 12 21.81 1.29 -19.56
N ASN A 13 23.03 1.24 -20.13
CA ASN A 13 24.27 1.09 -19.35
C ASN A 13 24.61 2.32 -18.49
N ALA A 14 24.25 3.53 -18.93
CA ALA A 14 24.41 4.75 -18.14
C ALA A 14 23.43 4.77 -16.95
N GLN A 15 22.20 4.29 -17.12
CA GLN A 15 21.23 4.17 -16.02
C GLN A 15 21.62 3.09 -14.99
N LEU A 16 22.20 1.99 -15.43
CA LEU A 16 22.73 0.96 -14.52
C LEU A 16 23.95 1.46 -13.71
N LYS A 17 24.74 2.36 -14.27
CA LYS A 17 25.92 2.94 -13.59
C LYS A 17 25.55 3.95 -12.51
N THR A 18 24.40 4.63 -12.62
CA THR A 18 23.92 5.55 -11.57
C THR A 18 23.40 4.83 -10.33
N ARG A 19 23.06 3.54 -10.44
CA ARG A 19 22.56 2.69 -9.35
C ARG A 19 23.65 2.32 -8.30
N ASN A 20 24.92 2.39 -8.68
CA ASN A 20 26.07 2.03 -7.82
C ASN A 20 26.90 3.25 -7.35
N ASN A 21 26.33 4.44 -7.31
CA ASN A 21 27.02 5.63 -6.82
C ASN A 21 27.16 5.57 -5.27
N PRO A 22 28.34 5.70 -4.67
CA PRO A 22 28.55 5.71 -3.22
C PRO A 22 27.74 6.82 -2.52
N LYS A 23 27.38 7.90 -3.21
CA LYS A 23 26.42 8.90 -2.73
C LYS A 23 25.02 8.30 -2.48
N SER A 24 24.66 7.22 -3.19
CA SER A 24 23.35 6.56 -3.00
C SER A 24 23.30 5.75 -1.71
N ILE A 25 24.41 5.18 -1.24
CA ILE A 25 24.47 4.40 0.01
C ILE A 25 24.29 5.31 1.21
N PHE A 26 24.98 6.45 1.22
CA PHE A 26 24.81 7.47 2.26
C PHE A 26 23.37 7.99 2.30
N TYR A 27 22.80 8.30 1.13
CA TYR A 27 21.42 8.74 1.03
C TYR A 27 20.43 7.69 1.58
N ILE A 28 20.64 6.41 1.24
CA ILE A 28 19.79 5.31 1.75
C ILE A 28 19.87 5.22 3.27
N GLY A 29 21.07 5.36 3.85
CA GLY A 29 21.27 5.35 5.30
C GLY A 29 20.56 6.51 6.01
N VAL A 30 20.75 7.73 5.51
CA VAL A 30 20.10 8.93 6.04
C VAL A 30 18.58 8.84 5.92
N LYS A 31 18.10 8.42 4.76
CA LYS A 31 16.67 8.21 4.51
C LYS A 31 16.09 7.20 5.51
N ARG A 32 16.75 6.07 5.69
CA ARG A 32 16.33 5.03 6.64
C ARG A 32 16.30 5.54 8.08
N PHE A 33 17.27 6.33 8.48
CA PHE A 33 17.29 6.97 9.80
C PHE A 33 16.04 7.84 10.01
N PHE A 34 15.70 8.71 9.04
CA PHE A 34 14.50 9.53 9.14
C PHE A 34 13.21 8.69 9.09
N ASP A 35 13.13 7.67 8.26
CA ASP A 35 11.99 6.74 8.22
C ASP A 35 11.73 6.14 9.62
N VAL A 36 12.77 5.67 10.31
CA VAL A 36 12.65 5.07 11.64
C VAL A 36 12.27 6.11 12.69
N VAL A 37 12.99 7.25 12.75
CA VAL A 37 12.73 8.29 13.75
C VAL A 37 11.34 8.86 13.63
N LEU A 38 10.93 9.25 12.40
CA LEU A 38 9.62 9.86 12.17
C LEU A 38 8.48 8.86 12.38
N SER A 39 8.67 7.59 12.02
CA SER A 39 7.65 6.56 12.27
C SER A 39 7.51 6.27 13.76
N LEU A 40 8.59 6.22 14.52
CA LEU A 40 8.54 6.03 15.96
C LEU A 40 7.86 7.22 16.65
N CYS A 41 8.27 8.44 16.32
CA CYS A 41 7.62 9.65 16.82
C CYS A 41 6.13 9.67 16.46
N GLY A 42 5.78 9.32 15.20
CA GLY A 42 4.40 9.23 14.73
C GLY A 42 3.59 8.23 15.55
N LEU A 43 4.10 7.02 15.81
CA LEU A 43 3.40 6.02 16.62
C LEU A 43 3.17 6.49 18.06
N VAL A 44 4.16 7.15 18.68
CA VAL A 44 4.04 7.68 20.04
C VAL A 44 3.02 8.83 20.08
N LEU A 45 3.16 9.82 19.20
CA LEU A 45 2.29 11.00 19.20
C LEU A 45 0.84 10.66 18.82
N LEU A 46 0.67 9.73 17.87
CA LEU A 46 -0.66 9.33 17.40
C LEU A 46 -1.24 8.14 18.19
N SER A 47 -0.55 7.66 19.23
CA SER A 47 -1.01 6.52 20.03
C SER A 47 -2.43 6.72 20.61
N PRO A 48 -2.86 7.91 21.10
CA PRO A 48 -4.24 8.10 21.54
C PRO A 48 -5.25 7.91 20.39
N VAL A 49 -4.93 8.42 19.20
CA VAL A 49 -5.78 8.27 18.01
C VAL A 49 -5.88 6.80 17.59
N LEU A 50 -4.75 6.08 17.61
CA LEU A 50 -4.70 4.64 17.31
C LEU A 50 -5.55 3.82 18.28
N LEU A 51 -5.48 4.13 19.59
CA LEU A 51 -6.28 3.47 20.62
C LEU A 51 -7.77 3.74 20.46
N ILE A 52 -8.15 4.99 20.19
CA ILE A 52 -9.55 5.36 19.95
C ILE A 52 -10.08 4.66 18.71
N ALA A 53 -9.33 4.68 17.60
CA ALA A 53 -9.71 4.00 16.38
C ALA A 53 -9.90 2.48 16.60
N ALA A 54 -8.97 1.85 17.31
CA ALA A 54 -9.04 0.44 17.66
C ALA A 54 -10.29 0.11 18.50
N LEU A 55 -10.59 0.95 19.49
CA LEU A 55 -11.76 0.80 20.38
C LEU A 55 -13.06 0.96 19.59
N LEU A 56 -13.16 1.96 18.73
CA LEU A 56 -14.37 2.21 17.92
C LEU A 56 -14.65 1.04 16.97
N ILE A 57 -13.61 0.50 16.29
CA ILE A 57 -13.76 -0.70 15.44
C ILE A 57 -14.22 -1.88 16.29
N PHE A 58 -13.62 -2.07 17.47
CA PHE A 58 -13.95 -3.19 18.35
C PHE A 58 -15.41 -3.11 18.84
N ILE A 59 -15.90 -1.93 19.19
CA ILE A 59 -17.29 -1.72 19.64
C ILE A 59 -18.26 -1.95 18.47
N GLU A 60 -17.93 -1.49 17.25
CA GLU A 60 -18.85 -1.55 16.12
C GLU A 60 -18.97 -2.96 15.53
N ASP A 61 -17.83 -3.69 15.37
CA ASP A 61 -17.83 -4.97 14.64
C ASP A 61 -16.87 -6.04 15.25
N GLY A 62 -16.33 -5.81 16.45
CA GLY A 62 -15.49 -6.75 17.17
C GLY A 62 -14.11 -6.98 16.52
N ARG A 63 -13.51 -8.15 16.77
CA ARG A 63 -12.20 -8.55 16.19
C ARG A 63 -12.35 -9.16 14.80
N PRO A 64 -11.29 -9.13 13.93
CA PRO A 64 -9.99 -8.49 14.12
C PRO A 64 -10.05 -6.96 13.95
N ILE A 65 -9.22 -6.19 14.66
CA ILE A 65 -9.14 -4.73 14.55
C ILE A 65 -8.24 -4.34 13.39
N ILE A 66 -7.15 -5.08 13.20
CA ILE A 66 -6.16 -4.87 12.14
C ILE A 66 -6.50 -5.79 10.96
N TYR A 67 -6.55 -5.22 9.79
CA TYR A 67 -6.60 -5.93 8.52
C TYR A 67 -5.17 -6.06 7.98
N VAL A 68 -4.84 -7.26 7.52
CA VAL A 68 -3.51 -7.60 7.00
C VAL A 68 -3.66 -8.02 5.55
N GLN A 69 -2.91 -7.38 4.65
CA GLN A 69 -2.93 -7.68 3.23
C GLN A 69 -1.52 -7.88 2.71
N THR A 70 -1.32 -8.96 1.94
CA THR A 70 -0.05 -9.18 1.23
C THR A 70 0.10 -8.14 0.11
N ARG A 71 1.24 -7.49 0.08
CA ARG A 71 1.63 -6.52 -0.93
C ARG A 71 3.02 -6.82 -1.46
N VAL A 72 3.28 -6.35 -2.67
CA VAL A 72 4.59 -6.44 -3.31
C VAL A 72 5.30 -5.09 -3.16
N GLY A 73 6.47 -5.12 -2.57
CA GLY A 73 7.33 -3.98 -2.36
C GLY A 73 8.55 -4.00 -3.28
N LYS A 74 9.60 -3.33 -2.82
CA LYS A 74 10.89 -3.25 -3.53
C LYS A 74 11.46 -4.64 -3.81
N ASP A 75 12.09 -4.80 -4.98
CA ASP A 75 12.71 -6.05 -5.45
C ASP A 75 11.71 -7.22 -5.47
N LYS A 76 10.43 -6.94 -5.74
CA LYS A 76 9.31 -7.91 -5.78
C LYS A 76 9.13 -8.71 -4.48
N ARG A 77 9.63 -8.21 -3.35
CA ARG A 77 9.47 -8.85 -2.06
C ARG A 77 8.05 -8.69 -1.55
N ARG A 78 7.42 -9.80 -1.18
CA ARG A 78 6.10 -9.79 -0.55
C ARG A 78 6.22 -9.49 0.93
N PHE A 79 5.35 -8.63 1.44
CA PHE A 79 5.27 -8.32 2.87
C PHE A 79 3.81 -8.16 3.30
N GLN A 80 3.57 -8.23 4.61
CA GLN A 80 2.26 -8.05 5.21
C GLN A 80 2.05 -6.59 5.55
N MET A 81 1.17 -5.91 4.82
CA MET A 81 0.81 -4.52 5.07
C MET A 81 -0.31 -4.43 6.09
N TYR A 82 -0.11 -3.63 7.13
CA TYR A 82 -1.08 -3.44 8.21
C TYR A 82 -1.96 -2.22 7.95
N LYS A 83 -3.27 -2.41 8.19
CA LYS A 83 -4.25 -1.32 8.19
C LYS A 83 -5.27 -1.55 9.30
N PHE A 84 -5.94 -0.49 9.76
CA PHE A 84 -7.18 -0.70 10.49
C PHE A 84 -8.25 -1.28 9.58
N ARG A 85 -9.06 -2.17 10.12
CA ARG A 85 -10.19 -2.73 9.40
C ARG A 85 -11.29 -1.67 9.28
N SER A 86 -11.53 -1.21 8.07
CA SER A 86 -12.56 -0.23 7.74
C SER A 86 -13.82 -0.84 7.12
N MET A 87 -13.79 -2.15 6.84
CA MET A 87 -14.92 -2.91 6.29
C MET A 87 -15.45 -3.94 7.29
N LYS A 88 -16.73 -4.27 7.15
CA LYS A 88 -17.40 -5.31 7.95
C LYS A 88 -16.76 -6.68 7.72
N ARG A 89 -16.87 -7.58 8.71
CA ARG A 89 -16.35 -8.96 8.59
C ARG A 89 -16.99 -9.76 7.46
N ASN A 90 -18.25 -9.48 7.14
CA ASN A 90 -18.99 -10.11 6.05
C ASN A 90 -18.93 -9.30 4.74
N ALA A 91 -17.93 -8.43 4.57
CA ALA A 91 -17.79 -7.58 3.38
C ALA A 91 -17.72 -8.38 2.07
N ASP A 92 -17.06 -9.55 2.08
CA ASP A 92 -16.96 -10.43 0.91
C ASP A 92 -18.32 -11.01 0.52
N GLN A 93 -19.13 -11.45 1.52
CA GLN A 93 -20.49 -11.95 1.28
C GLN A 93 -21.40 -10.85 0.75
N LEU A 94 -21.30 -9.64 1.31
CA LEU A 94 -22.03 -8.47 0.81
C LEU A 94 -21.61 -8.12 -0.61
N HIS A 95 -20.32 -8.22 -0.92
CA HIS A 95 -19.82 -7.98 -2.27
C HIS A 95 -20.42 -8.98 -3.29
N GLU A 96 -20.46 -10.24 -2.93
CA GLU A 96 -21.04 -11.28 -3.78
C GLU A 96 -22.55 -11.09 -3.98
N GLN A 97 -23.28 -10.74 -2.92
CA GLN A 97 -24.70 -10.41 -3.02
C GLN A 97 -24.94 -9.20 -3.93
N MET A 98 -24.10 -8.18 -3.85
CA MET A 98 -24.18 -7.00 -4.70
C MET A 98 -23.91 -7.34 -6.18
N LYS A 99 -22.94 -8.22 -6.45
CA LYS A 99 -22.68 -8.72 -7.81
C LYS A 99 -23.87 -9.48 -8.38
N LEU A 100 -24.44 -10.39 -7.60
CA LEU A 100 -25.62 -11.16 -8.01
C LEU A 100 -26.83 -10.25 -8.29
N ALA A 101 -27.04 -9.24 -7.46
CA ALA A 101 -28.15 -8.29 -7.64
C ALA A 101 -27.97 -7.37 -8.86
N ALA A 102 -26.74 -7.10 -9.27
CA ALA A 102 -26.43 -6.24 -10.42
C ALA A 102 -26.46 -6.99 -11.77
N GLY A 103 -26.61 -8.33 -11.76
CA GLY A 103 -26.40 -9.17 -12.94
C GLY A 103 -24.93 -9.14 -13.39
N GLU A 104 -24.48 -10.16 -14.12
CA GLU A 104 -23.07 -10.43 -14.52
C GLU A 104 -22.31 -9.31 -15.27
N LYS A 105 -22.86 -8.11 -15.33
CA LYS A 105 -22.06 -6.95 -15.76
C LYS A 105 -21.00 -6.72 -14.71
N GLU A 106 -19.73 -6.71 -15.11
CA GLU A 106 -18.59 -6.19 -14.33
C GLU A 106 -18.91 -4.81 -13.78
N VAL A 107 -19.64 -4.79 -12.68
CA VAL A 107 -19.89 -3.56 -11.97
C VAL A 107 -18.66 -3.35 -11.09
N SER A 108 -17.68 -2.67 -11.64
CA SER A 108 -16.72 -1.94 -10.83
C SER A 108 -17.52 -0.96 -9.97
N PHE A 109 -18.07 -1.47 -8.84
CA PHE A 109 -18.80 -0.63 -7.89
C PHE A 109 -17.83 0.37 -7.28
N LYS A 110 -17.61 1.47 -7.97
CA LYS A 110 -17.07 2.70 -7.37
C LYS A 110 -18.17 3.41 -6.61
N LEU A 111 -18.77 2.70 -5.64
CA LEU A 111 -19.64 3.37 -4.68
C LEU A 111 -18.76 4.35 -3.87
N SER A 112 -19.34 5.50 -3.54
CA SER A 112 -18.67 6.37 -2.57
C SER A 112 -18.54 5.63 -1.24
N ASP A 113 -17.48 5.87 -0.50
CA ASP A 113 -17.25 5.24 0.81
C ASP A 113 -18.44 5.42 1.78
N LYS A 114 -19.25 6.45 1.57
CA LYS A 114 -20.45 6.74 2.39
C LYS A 114 -21.63 5.82 2.05
N GLU A 115 -21.73 5.38 0.80
CA GLU A 115 -22.86 4.60 0.28
C GLU A 115 -22.56 3.10 0.24
N ASP A 116 -21.31 2.70 0.41
CA ASP A 116 -20.90 1.30 0.38
C ASP A 116 -21.33 0.57 1.66
N PRO A 117 -22.30 -0.37 1.57
CA PRO A 117 -22.83 -1.07 2.74
C PRO A 117 -21.80 -1.98 3.43
N ARG A 118 -20.67 -2.24 2.77
CA ARG A 118 -19.55 -3.05 3.30
C ARG A 118 -18.71 -2.27 4.28
N ILE A 119 -18.73 -0.94 4.24
CA ILE A 119 -17.91 -0.07 5.07
C ILE A 119 -18.55 0.10 6.44
N LEU A 120 -17.74 0.04 7.50
CA LEU A 120 -18.15 0.40 8.86
C LEU A 120 -18.45 1.90 8.93
N LYS A 121 -19.37 2.31 9.79
CA LYS A 121 -19.61 3.74 10.04
C LYS A 121 -18.32 4.42 10.52
N THR A 122 -17.64 3.81 11.49
CA THR A 122 -16.30 4.22 11.91
C THR A 122 -15.32 4.17 10.74
N GLY A 123 -15.37 3.11 9.93
CA GLY A 123 -14.51 2.89 8.77
C GLY A 123 -14.57 4.02 7.76
N TYR A 124 -15.74 4.60 7.53
CA TYR A 124 -15.88 5.78 6.68
C TYR A 124 -15.01 6.95 7.16
N TYR A 125 -15.03 7.27 8.45
CA TYR A 125 -14.21 8.35 9.00
C TYR A 125 -12.73 8.00 9.01
N LEU A 126 -12.38 6.75 9.33
CA LEU A 126 -11.00 6.29 9.30
C LEU A 126 -10.39 6.47 7.89
N ARG A 127 -11.12 6.10 6.85
CA ARG A 127 -10.69 6.26 5.44
C ARG A 127 -10.64 7.73 5.03
N LYS A 128 -11.66 8.51 5.38
CA LYS A 128 -11.73 9.94 5.07
C LYS A 128 -10.52 10.71 5.60
N PHE A 129 -10.01 10.36 6.77
CA PHE A 129 -8.86 11.01 7.40
C PHE A 129 -7.56 10.19 7.27
N SER A 130 -7.57 9.10 6.50
CA SER A 130 -6.43 8.19 6.31
C SER A 130 -5.88 7.61 7.63
N ILE A 131 -6.69 7.56 8.67
CA ILE A 131 -6.34 6.98 9.98
C ILE A 131 -6.18 5.47 9.85
N ASP A 132 -6.93 4.85 8.93
CA ASP A 132 -6.83 3.42 8.64
C ASP A 132 -5.44 3.00 8.15
N GLU A 133 -4.65 3.91 7.62
CA GLU A 133 -3.30 3.65 7.13
C GLU A 133 -2.19 3.84 8.18
N LEU A 134 -2.51 4.45 9.35
CA LEU A 134 -1.51 4.70 10.40
C LEU A 134 -0.77 3.43 10.89
N PRO A 135 -1.37 2.23 10.96
CA PRO A 135 -0.63 1.01 11.31
C PRO A 135 0.52 0.67 10.35
N GLN A 136 0.56 1.25 9.13
CA GLN A 136 1.68 1.10 8.20
C GLN A 136 2.98 1.71 8.74
N LEU A 137 2.93 2.60 9.73
CA LEU A 137 4.14 3.07 10.44
C LEU A 137 4.94 1.90 11.03
N ILE A 138 4.29 0.80 11.41
CA ILE A 138 4.94 -0.43 11.85
C ILE A 138 5.70 -1.10 10.67
N ASN A 139 5.12 -1.10 9.47
CA ASN A 139 5.80 -1.61 8.28
C ASN A 139 7.04 -0.78 7.94
N ILE A 140 6.96 0.55 8.13
CA ILE A 140 8.10 1.43 7.91
C ILE A 140 9.21 1.14 8.93
N LEU A 141 8.87 0.94 10.21
CA LEU A 141 9.83 0.54 11.23
C LEU A 141 10.49 -0.81 10.94
N LYS A 142 9.73 -1.77 10.40
CA LYS A 142 10.26 -3.07 9.96
C LYS A 142 11.18 -2.97 8.74
N GLY A 143 11.03 -1.92 7.94
CA GLY A 143 11.76 -1.75 6.67
C GLY A 143 11.07 -2.30 5.45
N ASP A 144 9.82 -2.74 5.58
CA ASP A 144 8.99 -3.20 4.48
C ASP A 144 8.58 -2.03 3.56
N MET A 145 8.46 -0.83 4.16
CA MET A 145 8.02 0.39 3.51
C MET A 145 8.92 1.58 3.90
N SER A 146 8.71 2.71 3.24
CA SER A 146 9.30 4.00 3.57
C SER A 146 8.21 5.07 3.56
N LEU A 147 8.40 6.14 4.37
CA LEU A 147 7.47 7.29 4.41
C LEU A 147 7.31 7.94 3.04
N VAL A 148 8.40 8.03 2.29
CA VAL A 148 8.42 8.58 0.94
C VAL A 148 8.89 7.50 -0.02
N GLY A 149 7.98 7.02 -0.86
CA GLY A 149 8.27 5.97 -1.82
C GLY A 149 7.03 5.59 -2.65
N PRO A 150 7.18 4.73 -3.65
CA PRO A 150 6.06 4.25 -4.43
C PRO A 150 5.12 3.41 -3.56
N ARG A 151 3.82 3.46 -3.87
CA ARG A 151 2.81 2.66 -3.17
C ARG A 151 2.99 1.18 -3.51
N PRO A 152 3.06 0.28 -2.51
CA PRO A 152 3.13 -1.15 -2.76
C PRO A 152 1.81 -1.65 -3.37
N LEU A 153 1.92 -2.47 -4.42
CA LEU A 153 0.77 -2.98 -5.15
C LEU A 153 0.36 -4.37 -4.64
N PRO A 154 -0.92 -4.77 -4.75
CA PRO A 154 -1.34 -6.15 -4.55
C PRO A 154 -0.83 -7.04 -5.68
N ASP A 155 -0.70 -8.35 -5.44
CA ASP A 155 -0.18 -9.31 -6.41
C ASP A 155 -0.90 -9.29 -7.77
N TYR A 156 -2.23 -9.06 -7.77
CA TYR A 156 -3.01 -9.03 -9.02
C TYR A 156 -2.71 -7.79 -9.86
N GLU A 157 -2.54 -6.61 -9.23
CA GLU A 157 -2.16 -5.38 -9.94
C GLU A 157 -0.73 -5.45 -10.48
N VAL A 158 0.17 -6.16 -9.79
CA VAL A 158 1.54 -6.39 -10.29
C VAL A 158 1.51 -7.19 -11.57
N LYS A 159 0.75 -8.30 -11.61
CA LYS A 159 0.61 -9.13 -12.80
C LYS A 159 0.01 -8.36 -13.97
N GLU A 160 -1.08 -7.63 -13.74
CA GLU A 160 -1.71 -6.80 -14.76
C GLU A 160 -0.76 -5.71 -15.29
N THR A 161 0.04 -5.10 -14.39
CA THR A 161 1.03 -4.09 -14.77
C THR A 161 2.17 -4.70 -15.58
N GLU A 162 2.65 -5.89 -15.21
CA GLU A 162 3.69 -6.62 -15.95
C GLU A 162 3.20 -7.04 -17.33
N GLU A 163 1.97 -7.52 -17.46
CA GLU A 163 1.37 -7.87 -18.74
C GLU A 163 1.19 -6.65 -19.65
N THR A 164 0.81 -5.49 -19.08
CA THR A 164 0.52 -4.29 -19.85
C THR A 164 1.78 -3.49 -20.21
N TYR A 165 2.72 -3.37 -19.29
CA TYR A 165 3.89 -2.47 -19.40
C TYR A 165 5.24 -3.20 -19.42
N GLY A 166 5.26 -4.52 -19.35
CA GLY A 166 6.48 -5.32 -19.28
C GLY A 166 7.31 -5.00 -18.03
N ASN A 167 8.65 -5.10 -18.14
CA ASN A 167 9.58 -4.90 -17.02
C ASN A 167 9.66 -3.46 -16.47
N LYS A 168 8.85 -2.52 -16.96
CA LYS A 168 8.81 -1.15 -16.43
C LYS A 168 8.37 -1.07 -14.96
N TYR A 169 7.77 -2.14 -14.44
CA TYR A 169 7.48 -2.22 -13.00
C TYR A 169 8.74 -2.12 -12.14
N ASP A 170 9.85 -2.68 -12.60
CA ASP A 170 11.13 -2.67 -11.87
C ASP A 170 11.77 -1.27 -11.82
N GLU A 171 11.37 -0.35 -12.71
CA GLU A 171 11.84 1.04 -12.70
C GLU A 171 11.24 1.88 -11.56
N ARG A 172 10.19 1.42 -10.88
CA ARG A 172 9.52 2.12 -9.77
C ARG A 172 10.30 2.05 -8.45
N TYR A 173 11.23 1.14 -8.32
CA TYR A 173 12.02 0.86 -7.13
C TYR A 173 13.52 0.97 -7.45
#